data_7b8825dca23dda9bbd542ac8048fde4b
#
_entry.id   7b8825dca23dda9bbd542ac8048fde4b
#
_cell.length_a   1.000
_cell.length_b   1.000
_cell.length_c   1.000
_cell.angle_alpha   90.00
_cell.angle_beta   90.00
_cell.angle_gamma   90.00
#
_symmetry.space_group_name_H-M   'P 1'
#
loop_
_entity.id
_entity.type
_entity.pdbx_description
1 polymer ?
#
loop_
_entity_poly.entity_id
_entity_poly.type
_entity_poly.pdbx_seq_one_letter_code
_entity_poly.pdbx_strand_id
1 'polypeptide(L)'
;MEPNEEMVALRPQNHPYQQLVGSLDQLESFEDASFDVILCHNVLEYVENRKAVLKAFIRLLKPGGLLSIVKHNEVGRVLQTVVFENDTQKALDLLAGQDLETHSMGLAQAYDLDAVIENLALENKDYQGIRVFYALQDNRFKDQEGWRESMLKMELAVCQESPYRDIAFFQHYRLKRS
;
A
#
# COMPACT_ATOMS: atom_id res chain seq x y z
N MET A 1 -5.70 -12.94 2.46
CA MET A 1 -4.89 -13.91 3.24
C MET A 1 -4.23 -13.17 4.37
N GLU A 2 -4.03 -13.81 5.50
CA GLU A 2 -3.38 -13.26 6.69
C GLU A 2 -2.52 -14.37 7.32
N PRO A 3 -1.20 -14.18 7.44
CA PRO A 3 -0.33 -15.21 8.00
C PRO A 3 -0.42 -15.33 9.53
N ASN A 4 -0.88 -14.29 10.22
CA ASN A 4 -0.99 -14.27 11.67
C ASN A 4 -2.35 -14.81 12.13
N GLU A 5 -2.35 -15.98 12.80
CA GLU A 5 -3.57 -16.63 13.29
C GLU A 5 -4.30 -15.79 14.35
N GLU A 6 -3.58 -15.01 15.17
CA GLU A 6 -4.19 -14.13 16.17
C GLU A 6 -4.98 -13.00 15.49
N MET A 7 -4.42 -12.43 14.42
CA MET A 7 -5.12 -11.41 13.63
C MET A 7 -6.35 -11.99 12.92
N VAL A 8 -6.27 -13.23 12.46
CA VAL A 8 -7.42 -13.94 11.89
C VAL A 8 -8.51 -14.17 12.95
N ALA A 9 -8.13 -14.48 14.19
CA ALA A 9 -9.08 -14.67 15.29
C ALA A 9 -9.83 -13.38 15.68
N LEU A 10 -9.25 -12.21 15.46
CA LEU A 10 -9.88 -10.90 15.71
C LEU A 10 -10.92 -10.52 14.65
N ARG A 11 -11.05 -11.30 13.60
CA ARG A 11 -11.99 -11.04 12.51
C ARG A 11 -13.44 -10.99 13.03
N PRO A 12 -14.23 -9.95 12.65
CA PRO A 12 -15.66 -9.94 12.91
C PRO A 12 -16.36 -11.12 12.22
N GLN A 13 -17.11 -11.93 12.95
CA GLN A 13 -17.73 -13.15 12.42
C GLN A 13 -18.83 -12.91 11.36
N ASN A 14 -19.33 -11.69 11.24
CA ASN A 14 -20.44 -11.34 10.36
C ASN A 14 -20.02 -10.81 8.97
N HIS A 15 -18.74 -10.95 8.58
CA HIS A 15 -18.30 -10.51 7.24
C HIS A 15 -18.48 -11.62 6.20
N PRO A 16 -19.08 -11.30 5.03
CA PRO A 16 -19.36 -12.28 3.97
C PRO A 16 -18.15 -12.58 3.10
N TYR A 17 -16.94 -12.68 3.68
CA TYR A 17 -15.74 -13.03 2.93
C TYR A 17 -15.03 -14.25 3.54
N GLN A 18 -14.37 -15.01 2.67
CA GLN A 18 -13.53 -16.12 3.10
C GLN A 18 -12.18 -15.60 3.56
N GLN A 19 -11.80 -15.90 4.80
CA GLN A 19 -10.47 -15.66 5.35
C GLN A 19 -9.61 -16.90 5.18
N LEU A 20 -8.44 -16.75 4.56
CA LEU A 20 -7.44 -17.80 4.48
C LEU A 20 -6.27 -17.45 5.41
N VAL A 21 -5.85 -18.40 6.23
CA VAL A 21 -4.60 -18.34 6.98
C VAL A 21 -3.48 -18.80 6.06
N GLY A 22 -2.44 -18.00 5.93
CA GLY A 22 -1.30 -18.33 5.09
C GLY A 22 -0.63 -17.11 4.47
N SER A 23 0.50 -17.35 3.87
CA SER A 23 1.34 -16.35 3.23
C SER A 23 1.23 -16.41 1.69
N LEU A 24 2.16 -15.76 0.98
CA LEU A 24 2.14 -15.67 -0.48
C LEU A 24 2.35 -17.00 -1.21
N ASP A 25 2.85 -18.04 -0.54
CA ASP A 25 2.95 -19.41 -1.06
C ASP A 25 1.56 -20.01 -1.37
N GLN A 26 0.51 -19.58 -0.65
CA GLN A 26 -0.86 -19.99 -0.92
C GLN A 26 -1.37 -19.54 -2.31
N LEU A 27 -0.69 -18.61 -2.96
CA LEU A 27 -1.08 -18.16 -4.31
C LEU A 27 -1.06 -19.30 -5.34
N GLU A 28 -0.22 -20.32 -5.14
CA GLU A 28 -0.13 -21.48 -6.02
C GLU A 28 -1.38 -22.36 -6.00
N SER A 29 -2.16 -22.31 -4.91
CA SER A 29 -3.38 -23.11 -4.75
C SER A 29 -4.58 -22.61 -5.54
N PHE A 30 -4.53 -21.38 -6.06
CA PHE A 30 -5.62 -20.80 -6.85
C PHE A 30 -5.46 -21.08 -8.34
N GLU A 31 -6.60 -21.28 -9.01
CA GLU A 31 -6.67 -21.49 -10.45
C GLU A 31 -6.28 -20.22 -11.22
N ASP A 32 -5.72 -20.43 -12.42
CA ASP A 32 -5.39 -19.35 -13.34
C ASP A 32 -6.63 -18.56 -13.73
N ALA A 33 -6.49 -17.24 -13.92
CA ALA A 33 -7.56 -16.34 -14.36
C ALA A 33 -8.84 -16.47 -13.50
N SER A 34 -8.70 -16.64 -12.19
CA SER A 34 -9.82 -16.82 -11.24
C SER A 34 -10.32 -15.51 -10.62
N PHE A 35 -9.52 -14.42 -10.67
CA PHE A 35 -9.86 -13.16 -10.03
C PHE A 35 -10.07 -12.02 -11.02
N ASP A 36 -11.12 -11.23 -10.81
CA ASP A 36 -11.37 -9.98 -11.53
C ASP A 36 -10.51 -8.84 -10.96
N VAL A 37 -10.28 -8.85 -9.63
CA VAL A 37 -9.51 -7.83 -8.92
C VAL A 37 -8.64 -8.49 -7.85
N ILE A 38 -7.39 -8.07 -7.74
CA ILE A 38 -6.48 -8.42 -6.64
C ILE A 38 -6.07 -7.14 -5.92
N LEU A 39 -6.13 -7.13 -4.59
CA LEU A 39 -5.67 -6.05 -3.73
C LEU A 39 -4.40 -6.49 -3.01
N CYS A 40 -3.31 -5.74 -3.21
CA CYS A 40 -2.03 -5.95 -2.55
C CYS A 40 -1.58 -4.61 -1.92
N HIS A 41 -1.98 -4.40 -0.68
CA HIS A 41 -1.78 -3.14 0.02
C HIS A 41 -0.77 -3.30 1.16
N ASN A 42 0.32 -2.52 1.12
CA ASN A 42 1.40 -2.51 2.11
C ASN A 42 2.01 -3.90 2.36
N VAL A 43 2.22 -4.68 1.30
CA VAL A 43 2.78 -6.04 1.37
C VAL A 43 4.12 -6.13 0.64
N LEU A 44 4.23 -5.52 -0.53
CA LEU A 44 5.41 -5.69 -1.39
C LEU A 44 6.68 -5.09 -0.80
N GLU A 45 6.58 -4.19 0.14
CA GLU A 45 7.72 -3.65 0.91
C GLU A 45 8.46 -4.72 1.71
N TYR A 46 7.76 -5.80 2.09
CA TYR A 46 8.27 -6.89 2.92
C TYR A 46 8.61 -8.14 2.11
N VAL A 47 8.56 -8.06 0.79
CA VAL A 47 8.78 -9.18 -0.13
C VAL A 47 10.13 -9.04 -0.81
N GLU A 48 10.99 -10.05 -0.68
CA GLU A 48 12.29 -10.07 -1.36
C GLU A 48 12.14 -10.19 -2.88
N ASN A 49 11.34 -11.15 -3.36
CA ASN A 49 11.13 -11.40 -4.78
C ASN A 49 9.78 -10.83 -5.27
N ARG A 50 9.67 -9.50 -5.31
CA ARG A 50 8.47 -8.78 -5.76
C ARG A 50 8.01 -9.20 -7.16
N LYS A 51 8.97 -9.42 -8.07
CA LYS A 51 8.68 -9.80 -9.46
C LYS A 51 8.02 -11.18 -9.56
N ALA A 52 8.39 -12.13 -8.72
CA ALA A 52 7.75 -13.45 -8.67
C ALA A 52 6.30 -13.34 -8.16
N VAL A 53 6.06 -12.54 -7.13
CA VAL A 53 4.70 -12.30 -6.60
C VAL A 53 3.81 -11.62 -7.64
N LEU A 54 4.32 -10.61 -8.35
CA LEU A 54 3.56 -9.96 -9.42
C LEU A 54 3.26 -10.89 -10.57
N LYS A 55 4.17 -11.79 -10.95
CA LYS A 55 3.89 -12.85 -11.94
C LYS A 55 2.78 -13.79 -11.48
N ALA A 56 2.76 -14.16 -10.20
CA ALA A 56 1.67 -14.96 -9.63
C ALA A 56 0.33 -14.19 -9.70
N PHE A 57 0.30 -12.91 -9.38
CA PHE A 57 -0.92 -12.09 -9.51
C PHE A 57 -1.39 -11.98 -10.95
N ILE A 58 -0.47 -11.82 -11.92
CA ILE A 58 -0.81 -11.81 -13.36
C ILE A 58 -1.44 -13.14 -13.77
N ARG A 59 -0.90 -14.27 -13.32
CA ARG A 59 -1.48 -15.60 -13.60
C ARG A 59 -2.91 -15.71 -13.08
N LEU A 60 -3.14 -15.24 -11.84
CA LEU A 60 -4.42 -15.34 -11.15
C LEU A 60 -5.49 -14.37 -11.66
N LEU A 61 -5.10 -13.19 -12.14
CA LEU A 61 -6.04 -12.22 -12.71
C LEU A 61 -6.60 -12.73 -14.03
N LYS A 62 -7.87 -12.48 -14.28
CA LYS A 62 -8.46 -12.61 -15.62
C LYS A 62 -7.83 -11.62 -16.61
N PRO A 63 -7.85 -11.89 -17.92
CA PRO A 63 -7.49 -10.89 -18.93
C PRO A 63 -8.29 -9.60 -18.72
N GLY A 64 -7.60 -8.45 -18.64
CA GLY A 64 -8.22 -7.16 -18.34
C GLY A 64 -8.55 -6.93 -16.86
N GLY A 65 -8.26 -7.88 -15.97
CA GLY A 65 -8.44 -7.76 -14.52
C GLY A 65 -7.53 -6.69 -13.91
N LEU A 66 -7.87 -6.25 -12.71
CA LEU A 66 -7.22 -5.13 -12.02
C LEU A 66 -6.38 -5.61 -10.84
N LEU A 67 -5.16 -5.11 -10.75
CA LEU A 67 -4.29 -5.21 -9.58
C LEU A 67 -4.20 -3.84 -8.90
N SER A 68 -4.70 -3.75 -7.68
CA SER A 68 -4.59 -2.56 -6.84
C SER A 68 -3.39 -2.71 -5.90
N ILE A 69 -2.39 -1.84 -6.02
CA ILE A 69 -1.21 -1.81 -5.16
C ILE A 69 -1.22 -0.51 -4.36
N VAL A 70 -1.13 -0.60 -3.04
CA VAL A 70 -0.80 0.52 -2.18
C VAL A 70 0.59 0.29 -1.61
N LYS A 71 1.46 1.27 -1.77
CA LYS A 71 2.81 1.27 -1.21
C LYS A 71 3.10 2.57 -0.47
N HIS A 72 4.05 2.53 0.43
CA HIS A 72 4.58 3.76 1.03
C HIS A 72 5.28 4.61 -0.02
N ASN A 73 5.16 5.92 0.15
CA ASN A 73 5.92 6.91 -0.60
C ASN A 73 7.07 7.44 0.28
N GLU A 74 8.28 7.36 -0.20
CA GLU A 74 9.48 7.78 0.54
C GLU A 74 9.40 9.26 0.94
N VAL A 75 8.96 10.13 0.03
CA VAL A 75 8.77 11.55 0.32
C VAL A 75 7.75 11.77 1.44
N GLY A 76 6.63 11.06 1.37
CA GLY A 76 5.59 11.14 2.40
C GLY A 76 6.04 10.61 3.76
N ARG A 77 6.89 9.58 3.78
CA ARG A 77 7.52 9.07 5.02
C ARG A 77 8.43 10.12 5.66
N VAL A 78 9.31 10.74 4.87
CA VAL A 78 10.19 11.82 5.36
C VAL A 78 9.36 12.97 5.94
N LEU A 79 8.33 13.42 5.23
CA LEU A 79 7.45 14.48 5.69
C LEU A 79 6.74 14.11 7.00
N GLN A 80 6.19 12.90 7.12
CA GLN A 80 5.55 12.45 8.36
C GLN A 80 6.55 12.42 9.52
N THR A 81 7.74 11.89 9.29
CA THR A 81 8.79 11.79 10.32
C THR A 81 9.20 13.16 10.85
N VAL A 82 9.34 14.16 9.96
CA VAL A 82 9.68 15.53 10.40
C VAL A 82 8.49 16.24 11.04
N VAL A 83 7.32 16.20 10.40
CA VAL A 83 6.19 17.07 10.79
C VAL A 83 5.38 16.47 11.94
N PHE A 84 5.12 15.16 11.91
CA PHE A 84 4.27 14.50 12.90
C PHE A 84 5.07 13.87 14.04
N GLU A 85 6.17 13.15 13.73
CA GLU A 85 7.00 12.50 14.74
C GLU A 85 8.02 13.46 15.37
N ASN A 86 8.33 14.60 14.72
CA ASN A 86 9.35 15.58 15.12
C ASN A 86 10.74 14.93 15.28
N ASP A 87 11.07 13.95 14.44
CA ASP A 87 12.35 13.21 14.44
C ASP A 87 13.16 13.53 13.18
N THR A 88 13.99 14.57 13.30
CA THR A 88 14.81 15.04 12.18
C THR A 88 15.98 14.08 11.86
N GLN A 89 16.52 13.35 12.86
CA GLN A 89 17.59 12.41 12.60
C GLN A 89 17.09 11.20 11.79
N LYS A 90 15.98 10.61 12.22
CA LYS A 90 15.34 9.52 11.48
C LYS A 90 14.96 9.95 10.05
N ALA A 91 14.51 11.19 9.87
CA ALA A 91 14.21 11.72 8.54
C ALA A 91 15.46 11.85 7.65
N LEU A 92 16.61 12.25 8.20
CA LEU A 92 17.88 12.27 7.49
C LEU A 92 18.34 10.86 7.10
N ASP A 93 18.15 9.89 7.96
CA ASP A 93 18.47 8.48 7.70
C ASP A 93 17.62 7.92 6.55
N LEU A 94 16.32 8.26 6.52
CA LEU A 94 15.43 7.92 5.40
C LEU A 94 15.87 8.59 4.09
N LEU A 95 16.27 9.87 4.13
CA LEU A 95 16.81 10.57 2.95
C LEU A 95 18.13 9.96 2.46
N ALA A 96 18.92 9.36 3.35
CA ALA A 96 20.13 8.63 3.02
C ALA A 96 19.84 7.20 2.46
N GLY A 97 18.58 6.82 2.31
CA GLY A 97 18.15 5.54 1.74
C GLY A 97 18.13 4.39 2.75
N GLN A 98 18.12 4.69 4.06
CA GLN A 98 17.96 3.64 5.06
C GLN A 98 16.50 3.12 5.04
N ASP A 99 16.36 1.81 5.15
CA ASP A 99 15.06 1.16 5.26
C ASP A 99 14.39 1.46 6.61
N LEU A 100 13.07 1.51 6.60
CA LEU A 100 12.29 1.77 7.82
C LEU A 100 11.97 0.46 8.55
N GLU A 101 12.43 0.33 9.76
CA GLU A 101 11.99 -0.75 10.64
C GLU A 101 10.57 -0.45 11.18
N THR A 102 9.65 -1.36 10.95
CA THR A 102 8.27 -1.27 11.46
C THR A 102 8.06 -2.20 12.64
N HIS A 103 7.33 -1.76 13.65
CA HIS A 103 7.11 -2.53 14.88
C HIS A 103 6.43 -3.89 14.69
N SER A 104 5.65 -4.05 13.62
CA SER A 104 4.79 -5.23 13.44
C SER A 104 5.19 -6.15 12.29
N MET A 105 5.92 -5.64 11.29
CA MET A 105 6.19 -6.38 10.04
C MET A 105 7.68 -6.43 9.66
N GLY A 106 8.55 -5.87 10.50
CA GLY A 106 10.01 -5.84 10.24
C GLY A 106 10.43 -4.74 9.28
N LEU A 107 11.47 -5.00 8.51
CA LEU A 107 12.12 -4.03 7.64
C LEU A 107 11.29 -3.79 6.36
N ALA A 108 10.80 -2.57 6.19
CA ALA A 108 10.06 -2.16 5.01
C ALA A 108 11.02 -1.54 3.98
N GLN A 109 11.29 -2.26 2.92
CA GLN A 109 12.19 -1.84 1.85
C GLN A 109 11.50 -0.93 0.85
N ALA A 110 12.11 0.22 0.56
CA ALA A 110 11.69 1.07 -0.55
C ALA A 110 11.88 0.36 -1.90
N TYR A 111 11.01 0.62 -2.86
CA TYR A 111 11.13 0.08 -4.20
C TYR A 111 10.45 0.97 -5.24
N ASP A 112 11.00 0.98 -6.44
CA ASP A 112 10.40 1.59 -7.62
C ASP A 112 9.46 0.56 -8.28
N LEU A 113 8.14 0.85 -8.25
CA LEU A 113 7.14 -0.05 -8.82
C LEU A 113 7.26 -0.13 -10.35
N ASP A 114 7.53 0.97 -11.04
CA ASP A 114 7.64 0.99 -12.50
C ASP A 114 8.81 0.11 -12.97
N ALA A 115 9.94 0.15 -12.27
CA ALA A 115 11.06 -0.76 -12.53
C ALA A 115 10.72 -2.23 -12.25
N VAL A 116 9.92 -2.52 -11.22
CA VAL A 116 9.52 -3.90 -10.88
C VAL A 116 8.54 -4.47 -11.91
N ILE A 117 7.60 -3.67 -12.42
CA ILE A 117 6.61 -4.12 -13.41
C ILE A 117 7.15 -4.13 -14.84
N GLU A 118 8.35 -3.59 -15.07
CA GLU A 118 8.97 -3.58 -16.38
C GLU A 118 9.02 -4.99 -16.99
N ASN A 119 8.56 -5.10 -18.25
CA ASN A 119 8.44 -6.36 -18.98
C ASN A 119 7.45 -7.39 -18.36
N LEU A 120 6.53 -6.94 -17.50
CA LEU A 120 5.40 -7.73 -17.06
C LEU A 120 4.14 -7.36 -17.86
N ALA A 121 3.18 -8.29 -17.93
CA ALA A 121 1.88 -8.07 -18.57
C ALA A 121 0.96 -7.23 -17.67
N LEU A 122 1.43 -6.05 -17.28
CA LEU A 122 0.72 -5.07 -16.44
C LEU A 122 0.88 -3.69 -17.05
N GLU A 123 -0.23 -3.00 -17.24
CA GLU A 123 -0.25 -1.61 -17.64
C GLU A 123 -0.52 -0.72 -16.43
N ASN A 124 0.40 0.18 -16.12
CA ASN A 124 0.16 1.24 -15.14
C ASN A 124 -0.74 2.31 -15.77
N LYS A 125 -1.91 2.54 -15.17
CA LYS A 125 -2.85 3.55 -15.68
C LYS A 125 -2.60 4.92 -15.06
N ASP A 126 -2.27 4.97 -13.81
CA ASP A 126 -1.92 6.16 -13.02
C ASP A 126 -1.87 5.78 -11.52
N TYR A 127 -1.44 6.73 -10.68
CA TYR A 127 -1.52 6.56 -9.24
C TYR A 127 -2.22 7.74 -8.57
N GLN A 128 -2.73 7.49 -7.38
CA GLN A 128 -3.31 8.49 -6.49
C GLN A 128 -2.49 8.59 -5.20
N GLY A 129 -2.38 9.80 -4.66
CA GLY A 129 -1.87 10.00 -3.32
C GLY A 129 -2.94 9.63 -2.28
N ILE A 130 -2.54 8.96 -1.22
CA ILE A 130 -3.42 8.65 -0.07
C ILE A 130 -2.76 9.21 1.19
N ARG A 131 -3.58 9.85 2.03
CA ARG A 131 -3.12 10.47 3.29
C ARG A 131 -2.09 11.58 3.05
N VAL A 132 -2.41 12.49 2.14
CA VAL A 132 -1.60 13.68 1.83
C VAL A 132 -1.44 14.56 3.08
N PHE A 133 -2.56 14.92 3.70
CA PHE A 133 -2.61 15.75 4.90
C PHE A 133 -2.88 14.96 6.17
N TYR A 134 -3.70 13.92 6.09
CA TYR A 134 -4.09 13.09 7.24
C TYR A 134 -2.88 12.53 8.00
N ALA A 135 -1.83 12.11 7.28
CA ALA A 135 -0.63 11.56 7.87
C ALA A 135 0.20 12.57 8.68
N LEU A 136 0.01 13.87 8.40
CA LEU A 136 0.74 14.97 9.02
C LEU A 136 -0.01 15.60 10.21
N GLN A 137 -1.26 15.17 10.46
CA GLN A 137 -2.11 15.77 11.50
C GLN A 137 -1.94 15.10 12.84
N ASP A 138 -1.87 15.93 13.88
CA ASP A 138 -1.89 15.49 15.27
C ASP A 138 -3.18 14.70 15.58
N ASN A 139 -3.05 13.61 16.33
CA ASN A 139 -4.16 12.73 16.68
C ASN A 139 -5.28 13.45 17.47
N ARG A 140 -4.96 14.51 18.23
CA ARG A 140 -5.95 15.31 18.99
C ARG A 140 -7.06 15.92 18.12
N PHE A 141 -6.81 16.10 16.82
CA PHE A 141 -7.82 16.62 15.88
C PHE A 141 -8.74 15.53 15.33
N LYS A 142 -8.23 14.29 15.24
CA LYS A 142 -8.89 13.19 14.49
C LYS A 142 -10.19 12.70 15.12
N ASP A 143 -10.41 13.00 16.41
CA ASP A 143 -11.61 12.62 17.15
C ASP A 143 -12.62 13.77 17.29
N GLN A 144 -12.33 14.95 16.71
CA GLN A 144 -13.26 16.06 16.69
C GLN A 144 -14.42 15.77 15.73
N GLU A 145 -15.63 16.19 16.11
CA GLU A 145 -16.84 16.03 15.31
C GLU A 145 -16.68 16.69 13.93
N GLY A 146 -17.02 15.97 12.87
CA GLY A 146 -16.96 16.44 11.49
C GLY A 146 -15.54 16.53 10.89
N TRP A 147 -14.49 16.37 11.69
CA TRP A 147 -13.09 16.53 11.20
C TRP A 147 -12.76 15.49 10.14
N ARG A 148 -13.10 14.21 10.36
CA ARG A 148 -12.79 13.11 9.42
C ARG A 148 -13.46 13.32 8.07
N GLU A 149 -14.70 13.78 8.10
CA GLU A 149 -15.48 14.05 6.88
C GLU A 149 -14.90 15.24 6.09
N SER A 150 -14.54 16.29 6.80
CA SER A 150 -13.88 17.47 6.21
C SER A 150 -12.50 17.11 5.62
N MET A 151 -11.69 16.34 6.34
CA MET A 151 -10.41 15.86 5.88
C MET A 151 -10.56 14.95 4.66
N LEU A 152 -11.54 14.04 4.64
CA LEU A 152 -11.79 13.19 3.48
C LEU A 152 -12.13 14.01 2.23
N LYS A 153 -12.94 15.06 2.36
CA LYS A 153 -13.21 15.98 1.24
C LYS A 153 -11.94 16.63 0.70
N MET A 154 -11.05 17.06 1.60
CA MET A 154 -9.77 17.65 1.22
C MET A 154 -8.84 16.64 0.54
N GLU A 155 -8.71 15.43 1.10
CA GLU A 155 -7.91 14.36 0.50
C GLU A 155 -8.40 13.99 -0.91
N LEU A 156 -9.72 13.85 -1.10
CA LEU A 156 -10.30 13.54 -2.40
C LEU A 156 -10.10 14.66 -3.43
N ALA A 157 -10.05 15.92 -3.01
CA ALA A 157 -9.82 17.05 -3.90
C ALA A 157 -8.39 17.07 -4.48
N VAL A 158 -7.41 16.50 -3.78
CA VAL A 158 -5.99 16.61 -4.16
C VAL A 158 -5.33 15.29 -4.52
N CYS A 159 -5.98 14.15 -4.29
CA CYS A 159 -5.34 12.82 -4.42
C CYS A 159 -4.80 12.52 -5.83
N GLN A 160 -5.28 13.19 -6.87
CA GLN A 160 -4.82 13.02 -8.25
C GLN A 160 -3.94 14.19 -8.73
N GLU A 161 -3.85 15.25 -7.94
CA GLU A 161 -3.21 16.51 -8.34
C GLU A 161 -1.75 16.53 -7.89
N SER A 162 -0.80 16.79 -8.83
CA SER A 162 0.58 17.15 -8.50
C SER A 162 0.59 18.62 -8.01
N PRO A 163 1.40 18.99 -6.99
CA PRO A 163 2.39 18.14 -6.31
C PRO A 163 1.82 17.32 -5.12
N TYR A 164 0.54 17.43 -4.82
CA TYR A 164 -0.06 16.82 -3.62
C TYR A 164 0.06 15.28 -3.61
N ARG A 165 -0.28 14.62 -4.71
CA ARG A 165 -0.16 13.16 -4.81
C ARG A 165 1.28 12.67 -4.66
N ASP A 166 2.26 13.52 -5.06
CA ASP A 166 3.67 13.18 -5.07
C ASP A 166 4.28 13.19 -3.65
N ILE A 167 3.68 13.94 -2.73
CA ILE A 167 4.09 14.05 -1.33
C ILE A 167 3.21 13.25 -0.35
N ALA A 168 2.19 12.56 -0.85
CA ALA A 168 1.29 11.75 -0.04
C ALA A 168 2.04 10.64 0.71
N PHE A 169 1.51 10.21 1.85
CA PHE A 169 2.13 9.15 2.66
C PHE A 169 2.12 7.79 1.95
N PHE A 170 1.07 7.50 1.17
CA PHE A 170 0.98 6.32 0.32
C PHE A 170 0.74 6.71 -1.14
N GLN A 171 1.18 5.84 -2.03
CA GLN A 171 0.82 5.84 -3.44
C GLN A 171 -0.06 4.63 -3.74
N HIS A 172 -1.20 4.86 -4.37
CA HIS A 172 -2.15 3.83 -4.78
C HIS A 172 -2.13 3.69 -6.31
N TYR A 173 -1.59 2.60 -6.78
CA TYR A 173 -1.50 2.25 -8.19
C TYR A 173 -2.64 1.33 -8.61
N ARG A 174 -3.14 1.55 -9.83
CA ARG A 174 -4.15 0.71 -10.47
C ARG A 174 -3.57 0.13 -11.75
N LEU A 175 -3.16 -1.11 -11.70
CA LEU A 175 -2.54 -1.83 -12.80
C LEU A 175 -3.57 -2.71 -13.48
N LYS A 176 -3.57 -2.75 -14.81
CA LYS A 176 -4.44 -3.62 -15.58
C LYS A 176 -3.63 -4.75 -16.19
N ARG A 177 -4.11 -6.00 -16.08
CA ARG A 177 -3.53 -7.11 -16.81
C ARG A 177 -3.78 -6.93 -18.32
N SER A 178 -2.69 -6.89 -19.11
CA SER A 178 -2.73 -6.88 -20.57
C SER A 178 -3.24 -8.19 -21.14
#